data_2b3641f7e955138df4cf603de6014773
#
_entry.id   2b3641f7e955138df4cf603de6014773
#
_cell.length_a   1.000
_cell.length_b   1.000
_cell.length_c   1.000
_cell.angle_alpha   90.00
_cell.angle_beta   90.00
_cell.angle_gamma   90.00
#
_symmetry.space_group_name_H-M   'P 1'
#
loop_
_entity.id
_entity.type
_entity.pdbx_description
1 polymer ?
#
loop_
_entity_poly.entity_id
_entity_poly.type
_entity_poly.pdbx_seq_one_letter_code
_entity_poly.pdbx_strand_id
1 'polypeptide(L)'
;MVSAFTDINKAATDNKAMLFCGSIHSGHLHNIVPDYSEIYGTIRTYSVEHREGIKALIEKTAHDIANKYGTCPDITYDGGCPPVYNNEKLVSALANNFGVQDNATSTLAGEDFALFGDYAPSCMLWLGIGDAPPLHNEKFFVPTDVLPIGTDLWLKIANYNWEDELS
;
A
#
# COMPACT_ATOMS: atom_id res chain seq x y z
N MET A 1 23.14 7.49 -6.65
CA MET A 1 21.80 6.93 -6.37
C MET A 1 21.41 7.04 -4.90
N VAL A 2 22.18 6.48 -3.95
CA VAL A 2 21.76 6.46 -2.52
C VAL A 2 21.40 7.85 -1.98
N SER A 3 22.21 8.86 -2.22
CA SER A 3 21.91 10.25 -1.83
C SER A 3 20.66 10.82 -2.50
N ALA A 4 20.37 10.41 -3.73
CA ALA A 4 19.18 10.85 -4.46
C ALA A 4 17.89 10.23 -3.91
N PHE A 5 17.96 9.06 -3.26
CA PHE A 5 16.80 8.48 -2.58
C PHE A 5 16.22 9.41 -1.51
N THR A 6 17.06 10.17 -0.82
CA THR A 6 16.59 11.14 0.17
C THR A 6 15.73 12.23 -0.47
N ASP A 7 16.18 12.75 -1.63
CA ASP A 7 15.46 13.79 -2.35
C ASP A 7 14.16 13.26 -2.96
N ILE A 8 14.21 12.05 -3.54
CA ILE A 8 13.03 11.38 -4.10
C ILE A 8 12.02 11.07 -2.98
N ASN A 9 12.49 10.57 -1.83
CA ASN A 9 11.60 10.27 -0.69
C ASN A 9 10.95 11.52 -0.12
N LYS A 10 11.66 12.63 -0.07
CA LYS A 10 11.07 13.91 0.33
C LYS A 10 9.97 14.34 -0.64
N ALA A 11 10.24 14.29 -1.95
CA ALA A 11 9.23 14.59 -2.96
C ALA A 11 8.04 13.61 -2.91
N ALA A 12 8.27 12.33 -2.60
CA ALA A 12 7.22 11.34 -2.40
C ALA A 12 6.34 11.69 -1.19
N THR A 13 6.95 12.07 -0.07
CA THR A 13 6.22 12.45 1.15
C THR A 13 5.35 13.68 0.91
N ASP A 14 5.85 14.70 0.22
CA ASP A 14 5.09 15.90 -0.13
C ASP A 14 3.86 15.56 -1.02
N ASN A 15 3.91 14.47 -1.77
CA ASN A 15 2.83 13.94 -2.63
C ASN A 15 2.03 12.78 -1.97
N LYS A 16 2.03 12.66 -0.65
CA LYS A 16 1.33 11.60 0.08
C LYS A 16 1.72 10.19 -0.41
N ALA A 17 3.00 10.00 -0.67
CA ALA A 17 3.59 8.74 -1.07
C ALA A 17 4.76 8.40 -0.16
N MET A 18 5.16 7.15 -0.12
CA MET A 18 6.34 6.69 0.58
C MET A 18 7.22 5.88 -0.36
N LEU A 19 8.49 6.26 -0.45
CA LEU A 19 9.54 5.47 -1.08
C LEU A 19 10.46 4.94 0.00
N PHE A 20 10.59 3.65 0.11
CA PHE A 20 11.48 3.00 1.06
C PHE A 20 12.54 2.18 0.33
N CYS A 21 13.81 2.38 0.70
CA CYS A 21 14.93 1.56 0.25
C CYS A 21 15.20 0.49 1.28
N GLY A 22 14.86 -0.76 0.94
CA GLY A 22 14.98 -1.91 1.85
C GLY A 22 16.36 -2.52 1.88
N SER A 23 17.04 -2.54 0.73
CA SER A 23 18.41 -3.08 0.67
C SER A 23 19.22 -2.47 -0.46
N ILE A 24 20.54 -2.50 -0.28
CA ILE A 24 21.53 -2.09 -1.28
C ILE A 24 22.65 -3.12 -1.26
N HIS A 25 22.95 -3.68 -2.42
CA HIS A 25 24.05 -4.62 -2.60
C HIS A 25 25.03 -4.08 -3.63
N SER A 26 26.32 -4.06 -3.30
CA SER A 26 27.36 -3.56 -4.21
C SER A 26 28.71 -4.08 -3.81
N GLY A 27 29.39 -4.71 -4.76
CA GLY A 27 30.76 -5.20 -4.60
C GLY A 27 30.94 -6.34 -3.61
N HIS A 28 32.14 -6.92 -3.61
CA HIS A 28 32.53 -8.03 -2.72
C HIS A 28 33.84 -7.75 -1.97
N LEU A 29 34.66 -6.82 -2.47
CA LEU A 29 35.97 -6.49 -1.91
C LEU A 29 36.08 -5.00 -1.62
N HIS A 30 36.71 -4.68 -0.50
CA HIS A 30 36.83 -3.30 0.00
C HIS A 30 37.72 -2.39 -0.83
N ASN A 31 38.57 -2.95 -1.69
CA ASN A 31 39.57 -2.24 -2.49
C ASN A 31 39.32 -2.29 -4.01
N ILE A 32 38.15 -2.80 -4.43
CA ILE A 32 37.76 -2.87 -5.84
C ILE A 32 36.46 -2.09 -6.03
N VAL A 33 36.45 -1.17 -7.00
CA VAL A 33 35.23 -0.49 -7.41
C VAL A 33 34.31 -1.51 -8.09
N PRO A 34 33.09 -1.71 -7.61
CA PRO A 34 32.17 -2.67 -8.21
C PRO A 34 31.69 -2.19 -9.59
N ASP A 35 31.53 -3.14 -10.49
CA ASP A 35 30.92 -2.97 -11.79
C ASP A 35 29.39 -3.03 -11.78
N TYR A 36 28.83 -3.53 -10.67
CA TYR A 36 27.40 -3.73 -10.49
C TYR A 36 26.93 -3.36 -9.07
N SER A 37 25.73 -2.80 -9.01
CA SER A 37 25.04 -2.45 -7.75
C SER A 37 23.54 -2.65 -7.89
N GLU A 38 22.92 -3.19 -6.90
CA GLU A 38 21.46 -3.39 -6.82
C GLU A 38 20.87 -2.57 -5.68
N ILE A 39 19.70 -2.01 -5.92
CA ILE A 39 18.92 -1.29 -4.92
C ILE A 39 17.48 -1.82 -4.98
N TYR A 40 17.01 -2.36 -3.87
CA TYR A 40 15.63 -2.82 -3.73
C TYR A 40 14.85 -1.89 -2.81
N GLY A 41 13.64 -1.58 -3.22
CA GLY A 41 12.79 -0.68 -2.47
C GLY A 41 11.30 -0.96 -2.68
N THR A 42 10.47 -0.19 -2.01
CA THR A 42 9.02 -0.23 -2.18
C THR A 42 8.46 1.17 -2.33
N ILE A 43 7.45 1.30 -3.18
CA ILE A 43 6.67 2.51 -3.36
C ILE A 43 5.29 2.24 -2.80
N ARG A 44 4.79 3.14 -1.94
CA ARG A 44 3.44 3.09 -1.40
C ARG A 44 2.77 4.42 -1.62
N THR A 45 1.55 4.40 -2.14
CA THR A 45 0.81 5.61 -2.50
C THR A 45 -0.67 5.45 -2.24
N TYR A 46 -1.37 6.56 -2.08
CA TYR A 46 -2.83 6.59 -1.97
C TYR A 46 -3.55 6.65 -3.32
N SER A 47 -2.82 6.79 -4.43
CA SER A 47 -3.42 6.78 -5.77
C SER A 47 -2.47 6.19 -6.81
N VAL A 48 -3.05 5.67 -7.89
CA VAL A 48 -2.31 5.17 -9.05
C VAL A 48 -1.51 6.30 -9.70
N GLU A 49 -2.10 7.49 -9.81
CA GLU A 49 -1.44 8.67 -10.38
C GLU A 49 -0.17 9.04 -9.62
N HIS A 50 -0.23 9.10 -8.29
CA HIS A 50 0.94 9.37 -7.47
C HIS A 50 2.02 8.29 -7.65
N ARG A 51 1.61 7.02 -7.78
CA ARG A 51 2.54 5.91 -8.03
C ARG A 51 3.30 6.09 -9.34
N GLU A 52 2.60 6.39 -10.42
CA GLU A 52 3.22 6.61 -11.72
C GLU A 52 4.12 7.87 -11.71
N GLY A 53 3.73 8.92 -11.01
CA GLY A 53 4.57 10.10 -10.80
C GLY A 53 5.89 9.78 -10.07
N ILE A 54 5.85 8.96 -9.03
CA ILE A 54 7.07 8.52 -8.32
C ILE A 54 7.92 7.60 -9.18
N LYS A 55 7.34 6.68 -9.94
CA LYS A 55 8.09 5.86 -10.90
C LYS A 55 8.84 6.73 -11.92
N ALA A 56 8.15 7.68 -12.54
CA ALA A 56 8.77 8.61 -13.50
C ALA A 56 9.92 9.41 -12.87
N LEU A 57 9.78 9.84 -11.61
CA LEU A 57 10.84 10.53 -10.89
C LEU A 57 12.04 9.62 -10.61
N ILE A 58 11.81 8.37 -10.25
CA ILE A 58 12.88 7.36 -10.04
C ILE A 58 13.64 7.14 -11.35
N GLU A 59 12.93 6.88 -12.43
CA GLU A 59 13.52 6.64 -13.76
C GLU A 59 14.35 7.82 -14.21
N LYS A 60 13.78 9.02 -14.19
CA LYS A 60 14.50 10.25 -14.53
C LYS A 60 15.76 10.41 -13.71
N THR A 61 15.68 10.25 -12.40
CA THR A 61 16.81 10.42 -11.50
C THR A 61 17.90 9.37 -11.75
N ALA A 62 17.50 8.12 -11.98
CA ALA A 62 18.43 7.04 -12.28
C ALA A 62 19.18 7.30 -13.58
N HIS A 63 18.48 7.70 -14.64
CA HIS A 63 19.10 8.04 -15.93
C HIS A 63 20.01 9.28 -15.84
N ASP A 64 19.60 10.32 -15.12
CA ASP A 64 20.42 11.52 -14.91
C ASP A 64 21.75 11.18 -14.22
N ILE A 65 21.70 10.33 -13.19
CA ILE A 65 22.88 9.86 -12.46
C ILE A 65 23.74 8.95 -13.34
N ALA A 66 23.12 8.03 -14.06
CA ALA A 66 23.81 7.11 -14.95
C ALA A 66 24.58 7.87 -16.05
N ASN A 67 23.95 8.84 -16.67
CA ASN A 67 24.56 9.71 -17.66
C ASN A 67 25.78 10.48 -17.08
N LYS A 68 25.65 10.97 -15.85
CA LYS A 68 26.72 11.70 -15.16
C LYS A 68 27.95 10.83 -14.88
N TYR A 69 27.77 9.54 -14.59
CA TYR A 69 28.83 8.64 -14.16
C TYR A 69 29.20 7.58 -15.21
N GLY A 70 28.60 7.59 -16.39
CA GLY A 70 28.88 6.64 -17.46
C GLY A 70 28.41 5.21 -17.14
N THR A 71 27.27 5.08 -16.44
CA THR A 71 26.66 3.81 -16.10
C THR A 71 25.34 3.61 -16.85
N CYS A 72 24.75 2.43 -16.77
CA CYS A 72 23.47 2.12 -17.38
C CYS A 72 22.52 1.61 -16.30
N PRO A 73 21.37 2.27 -16.03
CA PRO A 73 20.40 1.77 -15.10
C PRO A 73 19.50 0.74 -15.76
N ASP A 74 19.17 -0.31 -15.04
CA ASP A 74 18.09 -1.24 -15.32
C ASP A 74 17.07 -1.14 -14.21
N ILE A 75 15.81 -0.83 -14.54
CA ILE A 75 14.78 -0.54 -13.57
C ILE A 75 13.59 -1.44 -13.83
N THR A 76 13.24 -2.24 -12.85
CA THR A 76 12.08 -3.13 -12.89
C THR A 76 11.12 -2.80 -11.77
N TYR A 77 9.83 -2.99 -12.02
CA TYR A 77 8.78 -2.85 -11.03
C TYR A 77 7.99 -4.16 -10.98
N ASP A 78 8.02 -4.80 -9.82
CA ASP A 78 7.31 -6.05 -9.59
C ASP A 78 6.03 -5.81 -8.82
N GLY A 79 4.92 -6.34 -9.32
CA GLY A 79 3.65 -6.44 -8.64
C GLY A 79 3.08 -5.11 -8.17
N GLY A 80 2.36 -5.19 -7.08
CA GLY A 80 1.71 -4.07 -6.42
C GLY A 80 0.21 -4.05 -6.68
N CYS A 81 -0.55 -4.03 -5.57
CA CYS A 81 -1.99 -3.82 -5.63
C CYS A 81 -2.30 -2.34 -5.86
N PRO A 82 -3.42 -2.00 -6.51
CA PRO A 82 -3.94 -0.66 -6.52
C PRO A 82 -4.32 -0.23 -5.08
N PRO A 83 -4.55 1.07 -4.83
CA PRO A 83 -5.16 1.50 -3.58
C PRO A 83 -6.56 0.91 -3.42
N VAL A 84 -6.94 0.57 -2.17
CA VAL A 84 -8.33 0.21 -1.86
C VAL A 84 -9.17 1.49 -1.87
N TYR A 85 -10.21 1.48 -2.70
CA TYR A 85 -11.25 2.51 -2.70
C TYR A 85 -12.57 1.88 -2.29
N ASN A 86 -13.06 2.27 -1.13
CA ASN A 86 -14.39 1.84 -0.68
C ASN A 86 -15.47 2.56 -1.49
N ASN A 87 -16.42 1.82 -2.01
CA ASN A 87 -17.55 2.39 -2.74
C ASN A 87 -18.46 3.17 -1.79
N GLU A 88 -18.74 4.44 -2.12
CA GLU A 88 -19.49 5.37 -1.25
C GLU A 88 -20.91 4.88 -0.92
N LYS A 89 -21.60 4.27 -1.89
CA LYS A 89 -22.94 3.71 -1.65
C LYS A 89 -22.87 2.55 -0.62
N LEU A 90 -21.88 1.65 -0.78
CA LEU A 90 -21.68 0.55 0.18
C LEU A 90 -21.31 1.07 1.56
N VAL A 91 -20.41 2.05 1.68
CA VAL A 91 -20.05 2.67 2.96
C VAL A 91 -21.29 3.24 3.64
N SER A 92 -22.10 4.02 2.90
CA SER A 92 -23.33 4.62 3.43
C SER A 92 -24.35 3.56 3.86
N ALA A 93 -24.57 2.54 3.06
CA ALA A 93 -25.50 1.44 3.40
C ALA A 93 -25.02 0.64 4.62
N LEU A 94 -23.72 0.36 4.73
CA LEU A 94 -23.13 -0.34 5.88
C LEU A 94 -23.25 0.50 7.16
N ALA A 95 -23.05 1.80 7.09
CA ALA A 95 -23.22 2.69 8.23
C ALA A 95 -24.68 2.75 8.69
N ASN A 96 -25.61 2.91 7.75
CA ASN A 96 -27.03 3.08 8.06
C ASN A 96 -27.70 1.80 8.57
N ASN A 97 -27.36 0.66 7.96
CA ASN A 97 -28.10 -0.60 8.23
C ASN A 97 -27.40 -1.51 9.25
N PHE A 98 -26.09 -1.35 9.45
CA PHE A 98 -25.30 -2.25 10.30
C PHE A 98 -24.52 -1.54 11.41
N GLY A 99 -24.58 -0.21 11.47
CA GLY A 99 -23.87 0.58 12.47
C GLY A 99 -22.34 0.58 12.28
N VAL A 100 -21.86 0.28 11.08
CA VAL A 100 -20.45 0.38 10.74
C VAL A 100 -20.04 1.85 10.78
N GLN A 101 -18.92 2.16 11.39
CA GLN A 101 -18.44 3.54 11.50
C GLN A 101 -17.62 3.93 10.26
N ASP A 102 -17.99 5.04 9.63
CA ASP A 102 -17.22 5.65 8.54
C ASP A 102 -16.18 6.63 9.10
N ASN A 103 -15.22 6.09 9.84
CA ASN A 103 -14.16 6.89 10.48
C ASN A 103 -12.76 6.27 10.34
N ALA A 104 -12.61 5.31 9.45
CA ALA A 104 -11.33 4.67 9.23
C ALA A 104 -10.31 5.64 8.61
N THR A 105 -9.13 5.69 9.21
CA THR A 105 -8.02 6.47 8.66
C THR A 105 -7.35 5.71 7.51
N SER A 106 -7.12 6.40 6.40
CA SER A 106 -6.36 5.83 5.28
C SER A 106 -4.95 5.43 5.72
N THR A 107 -4.50 4.28 5.27
CA THR A 107 -3.17 3.75 5.55
C THR A 107 -2.40 3.48 4.25
N LEU A 108 -1.08 3.40 4.34
CA LEU A 108 -0.22 2.97 3.24
C LEU A 108 0.06 1.45 3.28
N ALA A 109 -0.75 0.68 3.99
CA ALA A 109 -0.68 -0.77 3.96
C ALA A 109 -1.04 -1.30 2.56
N GLY A 110 -0.34 -2.33 2.12
CA GLY A 110 -0.69 -3.04 0.89
C GLY A 110 -1.82 -4.02 1.18
N GLU A 111 -2.81 -4.10 0.27
CA GLU A 111 -3.98 -4.94 0.43
C GLU A 111 -4.44 -5.46 -0.94
N ASP A 112 -4.44 -6.77 -1.13
CA ASP A 112 -4.86 -7.41 -2.38
C ASP A 112 -6.38 -7.39 -2.59
N PHE A 113 -7.17 -7.15 -1.54
CA PHE A 113 -8.59 -6.87 -1.64
C PHE A 113 -8.90 -5.74 -2.64
N ALA A 114 -7.96 -4.81 -2.84
CA ALA A 114 -8.10 -3.72 -3.80
C ALA A 114 -8.47 -4.20 -5.22
N LEU A 115 -8.02 -5.40 -5.61
CA LEU A 115 -8.29 -6.00 -6.93
C LEU A 115 -9.77 -6.33 -7.15
N PHE A 116 -10.54 -6.54 -6.10
CA PHE A 116 -11.98 -6.76 -6.24
C PHE A 116 -12.71 -5.51 -6.74
N GLY A 117 -12.19 -4.33 -6.44
CA GLY A 117 -12.74 -3.05 -6.90
C GLY A 117 -12.74 -2.88 -8.43
N ASP A 118 -11.90 -3.61 -9.14
CA ASP A 118 -11.85 -3.61 -10.61
C ASP A 118 -13.03 -4.40 -11.23
N TYR A 119 -13.69 -5.26 -10.46
CA TYR A 119 -14.73 -6.16 -10.94
C TYR A 119 -16.13 -5.82 -10.40
N ALA A 120 -16.21 -5.26 -9.19
CA ALA A 120 -17.47 -4.93 -8.55
C ALA A 120 -17.30 -3.79 -7.52
N PRO A 121 -18.40 -3.07 -7.20
CA PRO A 121 -18.40 -2.19 -6.03
C PRO A 121 -17.93 -2.95 -4.80
N SER A 122 -16.90 -2.48 -4.14
CA SER A 122 -16.28 -3.16 -3.01
C SER A 122 -16.11 -2.23 -1.81
N CYS A 123 -16.10 -2.79 -0.63
CA CYS A 123 -15.86 -2.08 0.62
C CYS A 123 -15.10 -2.96 1.59
N MET A 124 -13.92 -2.53 1.99
CA MET A 124 -13.11 -3.18 3.00
C MET A 124 -13.48 -2.65 4.39
N LEU A 125 -13.66 -3.55 5.33
CA LEU A 125 -14.01 -3.24 6.71
C LEU A 125 -12.86 -3.60 7.65
N TRP A 126 -12.69 -2.80 8.68
CA TRP A 126 -11.79 -3.10 9.79
C TRP A 126 -12.59 -3.56 11.01
N LEU A 127 -12.25 -4.73 11.53
CA LEU A 127 -12.76 -5.18 12.83
C LEU A 127 -11.79 -4.72 13.92
N GLY A 128 -12.25 -3.84 14.81
CA GLY A 128 -11.45 -3.41 15.96
C GLY A 128 -11.23 -4.57 16.93
N ILE A 129 -9.99 -4.79 17.31
CA ILE A 129 -9.57 -5.86 18.24
C ILE A 129 -9.11 -5.35 19.60
N GLY A 130 -9.29 -4.04 19.87
CA GLY A 130 -8.86 -3.41 21.13
C GLY A 130 -7.34 -3.21 21.20
N ASP A 131 -6.82 -3.17 22.42
CA ASP A 131 -5.39 -2.97 22.69
C ASP A 131 -4.62 -4.29 22.46
N ALA A 132 -4.26 -4.53 21.23
CA ALA A 132 -3.42 -5.68 20.85
C ALA A 132 -2.11 -5.18 20.22
N PRO A 133 -1.02 -5.97 20.30
CA PRO A 133 0.19 -5.66 19.57
C PRO A 133 -0.11 -5.49 18.06
N PRO A 134 0.60 -4.60 17.35
CA PRO A 134 0.33 -4.33 15.94
C PRO A 134 0.57 -5.57 15.06
N LEU A 135 -0.02 -5.56 13.86
CA LEU A 135 0.25 -6.56 12.83
C LEU A 135 1.75 -6.75 12.63
N HIS A 136 2.18 -7.99 12.33
CA HIS A 136 3.57 -8.41 12.16
C HIS A 136 4.44 -8.36 13.44
N ASN A 137 3.88 -8.04 14.59
CA ASN A 137 4.56 -8.23 15.85
C ASN A 137 4.49 -9.72 16.26
N GLU A 138 5.58 -10.26 16.81
CA GLU A 138 5.62 -11.68 17.28
C GLU A 138 4.58 -12.01 18.37
N LYS A 139 4.11 -10.98 19.08
CA LYS A 139 3.08 -11.10 20.13
C LYS A 139 1.68 -10.74 19.64
N PHE A 140 1.50 -10.57 18.32
CA PHE A 140 0.18 -10.29 17.77
C PHE A 140 -0.78 -11.43 18.06
N PHE A 141 -1.98 -11.09 18.51
CA PHE A 141 -3.07 -12.03 18.71
C PHE A 141 -4.41 -11.36 18.42
N VAL A 142 -5.38 -12.15 18.03
CA VAL A 142 -6.77 -11.71 17.90
C VAL A 142 -7.55 -12.20 19.12
N PRO A 143 -8.12 -11.30 19.94
CA PRO A 143 -8.97 -11.69 21.05
C PRO A 143 -10.15 -12.53 20.55
N THR A 144 -10.45 -13.65 21.22
CA THR A 144 -11.49 -14.57 20.75
C THR A 144 -12.91 -14.03 20.90
N ASP A 145 -13.11 -13.07 21.77
CA ASP A 145 -14.39 -12.41 22.02
C ASP A 145 -14.82 -11.45 20.91
N VAL A 146 -13.89 -11.01 20.04
CA VAL A 146 -14.23 -10.22 18.84
C VAL A 146 -14.69 -11.06 17.66
N LEU A 147 -14.36 -12.35 17.62
CA LEU A 147 -14.72 -13.23 16.50
C LEU A 147 -16.24 -13.37 16.30
N PRO A 148 -17.07 -13.56 17.36
CA PRO A 148 -18.52 -13.57 17.21
C PRO A 148 -19.08 -12.26 16.65
N ILE A 149 -18.50 -11.11 17.00
CA ILE A 149 -18.92 -9.79 16.52
C ILE A 149 -18.72 -9.71 15.00
N GLY A 150 -17.53 -10.08 14.51
CA GLY A 150 -17.26 -10.12 13.08
C GLY A 150 -18.13 -11.11 12.33
N THR A 151 -18.32 -12.30 12.89
CA THR A 151 -19.17 -13.34 12.31
C THR A 151 -20.63 -12.89 12.20
N ASP A 152 -21.17 -12.30 13.25
CA ASP A 152 -22.56 -11.79 13.27
C ASP A 152 -22.75 -10.68 12.23
N LEU A 153 -21.80 -9.76 12.14
CA LEU A 153 -21.82 -8.72 11.11
C LEU A 153 -21.84 -9.32 9.69
N TRP A 154 -20.95 -10.28 9.40
CA TRP A 154 -20.90 -10.91 8.09
C TRP A 154 -22.20 -11.68 7.76
N LEU A 155 -22.79 -12.37 8.72
CA LEU A 155 -24.08 -13.04 8.53
C LEU A 155 -25.21 -12.04 8.22
N LYS A 156 -25.22 -10.89 8.87
CA LYS A 156 -26.19 -9.82 8.59
C LYS A 156 -26.00 -9.25 7.20
N ILE A 157 -24.74 -8.95 6.81
CA ILE A 157 -24.39 -8.42 5.48
C ILE A 157 -24.78 -9.42 4.39
N ALA A 158 -24.46 -10.71 4.58
CA ALA A 158 -24.74 -11.76 3.59
C ALA A 158 -26.23 -12.03 3.37
N ASN A 159 -27.07 -11.81 4.39
CA ASN A 159 -28.52 -12.00 4.32
C ASN A 159 -29.30 -10.71 3.99
N TYR A 160 -28.61 -9.60 3.79
CA TYR A 160 -29.25 -8.31 3.47
C TYR A 160 -29.62 -8.24 1.98
N ASN A 161 -30.77 -7.60 1.68
CA ASN A 161 -31.15 -7.31 0.30
C ASN A 161 -30.45 -6.05 -0.19
N TRP A 162 -29.48 -6.21 -1.08
CA TRP A 162 -28.66 -5.12 -1.65
C TRP A 162 -29.26 -4.48 -2.91
N GLU A 163 -30.36 -5.00 -3.47
CA GLU A 163 -30.91 -4.54 -4.75
C GLU A 163 -31.25 -3.05 -4.73
N ASP A 164 -31.84 -2.57 -3.63
CA ASP A 164 -32.26 -1.18 -3.49
C ASP A 164 -31.08 -0.22 -3.20
N GLU A 165 -29.97 -0.72 -2.67
CA GLU A 165 -28.83 0.09 -2.25
C GLU A 165 -27.80 0.31 -3.39
N LEU A 166 -27.77 -0.60 -4.35
CA LEU A 166 -26.76 -0.62 -5.43
C LEU A 166 -27.33 -0.19 -6.79
N SER A 167 -28.63 0.07 -6.84
CA SER A 167 -29.33 0.55 -8.04
C SER A 167 -28.98 2.00 -8.43
#